data_4c7f730923be428ab5e0baeaf961d6a6
#
_entry.id   4c7f730923be428ab5e0baeaf961d6a6
#
_cell.length_a   1.000
_cell.length_b   1.000
_cell.length_c   1.000
_cell.angle_alpha   90.00
_cell.angle_beta   90.00
_cell.angle_gamma   90.00
#
_symmetry.space_group_name_H-M   'P 1'
#
loop_
_entity.id
_entity.type
_entity.pdbx_description
1 polymer ?
#
loop_
_entity_poly.entity_id
_entity_poly.type
_entity_poly.pdbx_seq_one_letter_code
_entity_poly.pdbx_strand_id
1 'polypeptide(L)'
;MVITGVCIGRGVAVGPVIRMAAPLPEPSDAPRNPGVSVETETDRAIKALNTVNADLNRRAEEAANGDEATKKAAPILQAIAMFASDPSLAESIKNLIANGKTAERAVLEGFGQVEEMFKAIGGYQAERAADLHDVGQRVIADLMGLPAPGVPQSDTPFVLVAEDLSPADTAALDLNKTLAIVTSQGGPTSHTAILARARGIVAVVSAQGADDIKDGQTVVVNAAKNTVIVDPSEAEIAEAREAKANAAKAKELRGEPGQTKDGHLIPLLANVGKPEDDDPALEYGAEGVGLFRTEFLFLGNEEPPSVEEQTEAYAKLLSRFPGKKVVIRMLDAGADKPLPFLTPEDEPNPALGLRGLRTLRVHKKVLEDQLEAIARADAQTNADLWVMVPMVADQWEADYFVKLGKSKGLKKVGVMAEVPSIALMADKVAQVADFVSIGTNDLTQYTLAADRTLGSVAHYQTAWHPAVLRAIKLIADAGNANGMPVGVCGEAAADPDLAVVLAGIGVNSLSMTPVALDDVRAQLASVTFEEAKQKAAAALNGDFYKPAE
;
A
#
# COMPACT_ATOMS: atom_id res chain seq x y z
N MET A 1 -20.44 6.90 -16.59
CA MET A 1 -20.76 6.21 -15.31
C MET A 1 -19.52 6.24 -14.44
N VAL A 2 -19.65 6.46 -13.12
CA VAL A 2 -18.50 6.45 -12.19
C VAL A 2 -18.64 5.24 -11.28
N ILE A 3 -17.58 4.43 -11.22
CA ILE A 3 -17.46 3.24 -10.38
C ILE A 3 -16.41 3.53 -9.33
N THR A 4 -16.64 3.10 -8.09
CA THR A 4 -15.69 3.22 -6.97
C THR A 4 -15.23 1.84 -6.53
N GLY A 5 -13.99 1.78 -6.05
CA GLY A 5 -13.39 0.55 -5.53
C GLY A 5 -12.18 0.86 -4.66
N VAL A 6 -11.40 -0.15 -4.34
CA VAL A 6 -10.15 0.01 -3.59
C VAL A 6 -9.00 0.15 -4.57
N CYS A 7 -8.37 1.32 -4.59
CA CYS A 7 -7.23 1.57 -5.46
C CYS A 7 -5.94 0.96 -4.94
N ILE A 8 -5.19 0.44 -5.88
CA ILE A 8 -3.86 -0.13 -5.68
C ILE A 8 -2.90 0.61 -6.61
N GLY A 9 -1.76 1.00 -6.07
CA GLY A 9 -0.80 1.81 -6.81
C GLY A 9 -1.19 3.28 -6.84
N ARG A 10 -0.55 4.03 -7.72
CA ARG A 10 -0.76 5.48 -7.91
C ARG A 10 -0.79 5.81 -9.40
N GLY A 11 -1.45 6.92 -9.71
CA GLY A 11 -1.49 7.44 -11.06
C GLY A 11 -2.87 7.37 -11.71
N VAL A 12 -2.88 7.73 -12.98
CA VAL A 12 -4.09 7.74 -13.81
C VAL A 12 -3.79 7.02 -15.12
N ALA A 13 -4.70 6.16 -15.53
CA ALA A 13 -4.65 5.48 -16.81
C ALA A 13 -5.90 5.78 -17.63
N VAL A 14 -5.72 5.94 -18.95
CA VAL A 14 -6.81 6.14 -19.91
C VAL A 14 -6.62 5.19 -21.06
N GLY A 15 -7.63 4.41 -21.39
CA GLY A 15 -7.56 3.50 -22.51
C GLY A 15 -8.84 2.73 -22.77
N PRO A 16 -8.86 2.01 -23.90
CA PRO A 16 -9.95 1.10 -24.22
C PRO A 16 -9.91 -0.10 -23.26
N VAL A 17 -11.09 -0.61 -22.93
CA VAL A 17 -11.27 -1.81 -22.12
C VAL A 17 -11.11 -3.05 -22.98
N ILE A 18 -10.41 -4.04 -22.45
CA ILE A 18 -10.53 -5.42 -22.87
C ILE A 18 -10.90 -6.25 -21.64
N ARG A 19 -12.00 -6.98 -21.75
CA ARG A 19 -12.45 -7.85 -20.68
C ARG A 19 -11.75 -9.19 -20.73
N MET A 20 -11.49 -9.76 -19.56
CA MET A 20 -11.16 -11.18 -19.49
C MET A 20 -12.30 -12.03 -20.05
N ALA A 21 -11.98 -13.13 -20.70
CA ALA A 21 -12.98 -14.02 -21.27
C ALA A 21 -14.01 -14.42 -20.22
N ALA A 22 -15.28 -14.47 -20.60
CA ALA A 22 -16.35 -14.93 -19.73
C ALA A 22 -16.06 -16.37 -19.26
N PRO A 23 -16.56 -16.76 -18.08
CA PRO A 23 -16.50 -18.13 -17.61
C PRO A 23 -17.02 -19.09 -18.70
N LEU A 24 -16.35 -20.21 -18.85
CA LEU A 24 -16.79 -21.23 -19.80
C LEU A 24 -18.17 -21.76 -19.42
N PRO A 25 -19.03 -22.10 -20.39
CA PRO A 25 -20.26 -22.78 -20.11
C PRO A 25 -19.95 -24.15 -19.48
N GLU A 26 -20.71 -24.52 -18.46
CA GLU A 26 -20.52 -25.80 -17.79
C GLU A 26 -20.71 -26.95 -18.79
N PRO A 27 -19.74 -27.92 -18.91
CA PRO A 27 -19.87 -29.08 -19.73
C PRO A 27 -21.13 -29.91 -19.39
N SER A 28 -21.88 -30.31 -20.43
CA SER A 28 -23.09 -31.07 -20.28
C SER A 28 -22.87 -32.40 -19.51
N ASP A 29 -23.77 -32.71 -18.60
CA ASP A 29 -23.78 -34.01 -17.90
C ASP A 29 -24.42 -35.14 -18.72
N ALA A 30 -24.88 -34.87 -19.94
CA ALA A 30 -25.42 -35.89 -20.84
C ALA A 30 -24.35 -36.95 -21.14
N PRO A 31 -24.77 -38.25 -21.22
CA PRO A 31 -23.82 -39.30 -21.50
C PRO A 31 -23.20 -39.13 -22.90
N ARG A 32 -21.98 -39.61 -23.06
CA ARG A 32 -21.27 -39.67 -24.34
C ARG A 32 -22.12 -40.27 -25.44
N ASN A 33 -22.11 -39.68 -26.62
CA ASN A 33 -22.82 -40.20 -27.78
C ASN A 33 -22.38 -41.65 -28.07
N PRO A 34 -23.30 -42.62 -28.13
CA PRO A 34 -22.97 -44.03 -28.39
C PRO A 34 -22.19 -44.28 -29.70
N GLY A 35 -22.26 -43.37 -30.65
CA GLY A 35 -21.50 -43.41 -31.90
C GLY A 35 -20.03 -43.02 -31.77
N VAL A 36 -19.60 -42.48 -30.62
CA VAL A 36 -18.20 -42.11 -30.36
C VAL A 36 -17.57 -43.18 -29.46
N SER A 37 -16.45 -43.77 -29.86
CA SER A 37 -15.77 -44.77 -29.05
C SER A 37 -15.13 -44.19 -27.78
N VAL A 38 -14.91 -45.00 -26.73
CA VAL A 38 -14.17 -44.65 -25.53
C VAL A 38 -12.76 -44.17 -25.90
N GLU A 39 -12.12 -44.87 -26.81
CA GLU A 39 -10.77 -44.55 -27.27
C GLU A 39 -10.71 -43.17 -27.90
N THR A 40 -11.61 -42.85 -28.83
CA THR A 40 -11.67 -41.55 -29.51
C THR A 40 -11.87 -40.41 -28.48
N GLU A 41 -12.74 -40.58 -27.52
CA GLU A 41 -13.02 -39.58 -26.50
C GLU A 41 -11.86 -39.41 -25.52
N THR A 42 -11.19 -40.50 -25.18
CA THR A 42 -9.97 -40.51 -24.36
C THR A 42 -8.82 -39.76 -25.09
N ASP A 43 -8.64 -40.06 -26.37
CA ASP A 43 -7.60 -39.37 -27.15
C ASP A 43 -7.84 -37.85 -27.25
N ARG A 44 -9.10 -37.42 -27.36
CA ARG A 44 -9.46 -36.00 -27.30
C ARG A 44 -9.01 -35.37 -25.96
N ALA A 45 -9.36 -36.00 -24.84
CA ALA A 45 -9.02 -35.50 -23.51
C ALA A 45 -7.49 -35.43 -23.30
N ILE A 46 -6.77 -36.49 -23.66
CA ILE A 46 -5.30 -36.55 -23.54
C ILE A 46 -4.61 -35.53 -24.44
N LYS A 47 -5.11 -35.36 -25.66
CA LYS A 47 -4.59 -34.33 -26.59
C LYS A 47 -4.76 -32.93 -26.00
N ALA A 48 -5.92 -32.60 -25.44
CA ALA A 48 -6.18 -31.30 -24.82
C ALA A 48 -5.28 -31.07 -23.60
N LEU A 49 -5.09 -32.08 -22.72
CA LEU A 49 -4.13 -32.01 -21.62
C LEU A 49 -2.71 -31.70 -22.09
N ASN A 50 -2.25 -32.38 -23.13
CA ASN A 50 -0.92 -32.17 -23.70
C ASN A 50 -0.79 -30.78 -24.33
N THR A 51 -1.83 -30.28 -25.01
CA THR A 51 -1.86 -28.93 -25.59
C THR A 51 -1.69 -27.87 -24.51
N VAL A 52 -2.45 -27.96 -23.41
CA VAL A 52 -2.39 -27.02 -22.30
C VAL A 52 -1.05 -27.12 -21.57
N ASN A 53 -0.53 -28.33 -21.34
CA ASN A 53 0.80 -28.51 -20.74
C ASN A 53 1.88 -27.84 -21.60
N ALA A 54 1.87 -28.04 -22.90
CA ALA A 54 2.85 -27.42 -23.82
C ALA A 54 2.74 -25.89 -23.82
N ASP A 55 1.53 -25.32 -23.82
CA ASP A 55 1.34 -23.85 -23.75
C ASP A 55 1.86 -23.26 -22.43
N LEU A 56 1.55 -23.88 -21.28
CA LEU A 56 2.02 -23.43 -19.97
C LEU A 56 3.56 -23.51 -19.85
N ASN A 57 4.18 -24.57 -20.35
CA ASN A 57 5.64 -24.68 -20.38
C ASN A 57 6.28 -23.62 -21.29
N ARG A 58 5.72 -23.35 -22.47
CA ARG A 58 6.18 -22.27 -23.35
C ARG A 58 6.13 -20.92 -22.64
N ARG A 59 5.02 -20.61 -21.95
CA ARG A 59 4.87 -19.38 -21.15
C ARG A 59 5.90 -19.32 -20.00
N ALA A 60 6.19 -20.44 -19.37
CA ALA A 60 7.22 -20.52 -18.32
C ALA A 60 8.62 -20.21 -18.89
N GLU A 61 8.95 -20.72 -20.09
CA GLU A 61 10.21 -20.42 -20.78
C GLU A 61 10.30 -18.94 -21.19
N GLU A 62 9.22 -18.36 -21.72
CA GLU A 62 9.13 -16.93 -22.03
C GLU A 62 9.33 -16.07 -20.77
N ALA A 63 8.69 -16.44 -19.67
CA ALA A 63 8.85 -15.76 -18.38
C ALA A 63 10.28 -15.86 -17.83
N ALA A 64 10.94 -17.01 -17.96
CA ALA A 64 12.33 -17.22 -17.54
C ALA A 64 13.33 -16.34 -18.31
N ASN A 65 12.99 -15.96 -19.54
CA ASN A 65 13.80 -15.07 -20.39
C ASN A 65 13.42 -13.59 -20.27
N GLY A 66 12.42 -13.26 -19.45
CA GLY A 66 11.94 -11.90 -19.20
C GLY A 66 12.81 -11.10 -18.22
N ASP A 67 12.27 -9.99 -17.72
CA ASP A 67 12.89 -9.19 -16.66
C ASP A 67 12.91 -9.92 -15.30
N GLU A 68 13.64 -9.39 -14.31
CA GLU A 68 13.79 -10.00 -12.98
C GLU A 68 12.45 -10.27 -12.25
N ALA A 69 11.44 -9.47 -12.54
CA ALA A 69 10.13 -9.64 -11.93
C ALA A 69 9.33 -10.74 -12.65
N THR A 70 9.42 -10.83 -13.98
CA THR A 70 8.79 -11.87 -14.81
C THR A 70 9.43 -13.24 -14.54
N LYS A 71 10.74 -13.30 -14.34
CA LYS A 71 11.47 -14.54 -13.99
C LYS A 71 10.91 -15.25 -12.75
N LYS A 72 10.38 -14.51 -11.77
CA LYS A 72 9.77 -15.11 -10.58
C LYS A 72 8.49 -15.90 -10.87
N ALA A 73 7.84 -15.63 -11.99
CA ALA A 73 6.65 -16.36 -12.42
C ALA A 73 6.97 -17.71 -13.08
N ALA A 74 8.15 -17.86 -13.65
CA ALA A 74 8.53 -19.06 -14.39
C ALA A 74 8.42 -20.37 -13.57
N PRO A 75 8.94 -20.47 -12.32
CA PRO A 75 8.78 -21.66 -11.50
C PRO A 75 7.31 -21.96 -11.16
N ILE A 76 6.49 -20.92 -11.01
CA ILE A 76 5.06 -21.06 -10.71
C ILE A 76 4.34 -21.68 -11.91
N LEU A 77 4.58 -21.14 -13.11
CA LEU A 77 4.00 -21.66 -14.36
C LEU A 77 4.43 -23.10 -14.64
N GLN A 78 5.70 -23.46 -14.36
CA GLN A 78 6.16 -24.84 -14.47
C GLN A 78 5.43 -25.78 -13.50
N ALA A 79 5.24 -25.34 -12.23
CA ALA A 79 4.50 -26.12 -11.26
C ALA A 79 3.03 -26.31 -11.66
N ILE A 80 2.40 -25.28 -12.25
CA ILE A 80 1.02 -25.35 -12.75
C ILE A 80 0.94 -26.29 -13.96
N ALA A 81 1.91 -26.24 -14.88
CA ALA A 81 1.95 -27.14 -16.04
C ALA A 81 2.00 -28.64 -15.63
N MET A 82 2.62 -28.95 -14.48
CA MET A 82 2.68 -30.34 -13.97
C MET A 82 1.29 -30.92 -13.71
N PHE A 83 0.27 -30.13 -13.36
CA PHE A 83 -1.09 -30.64 -13.16
C PHE A 83 -1.67 -31.22 -14.45
N ALA A 84 -1.44 -30.57 -15.60
CA ALA A 84 -1.91 -31.07 -16.89
C ALA A 84 -1.18 -32.35 -17.35
N SER A 85 -0.03 -32.69 -16.76
CA SER A 85 0.75 -33.89 -17.08
C SER A 85 0.72 -34.96 -15.98
N ASP A 86 -0.13 -34.79 -14.95
CA ASP A 86 -0.24 -35.74 -13.84
C ASP A 86 -0.86 -37.07 -14.33
N PRO A 87 -0.13 -38.21 -14.20
CA PRO A 87 -0.64 -39.51 -14.66
C PRO A 87 -1.87 -39.98 -13.91
N SER A 88 -2.01 -39.64 -12.62
CA SER A 88 -3.15 -40.05 -11.80
C SER A 88 -4.44 -39.34 -12.22
N LEU A 89 -4.31 -38.03 -12.54
CA LEU A 89 -5.41 -37.23 -13.07
C LEU A 89 -5.84 -37.76 -14.48
N ALA A 90 -4.87 -38.02 -15.36
CA ALA A 90 -5.15 -38.59 -16.68
C ALA A 90 -5.86 -39.94 -16.57
N GLU A 91 -5.49 -40.79 -15.63
CA GLU A 91 -6.15 -42.08 -15.39
C GLU A 91 -7.57 -41.91 -14.82
N SER A 92 -7.78 -40.96 -13.91
CA SER A 92 -9.13 -40.63 -13.41
C SER A 92 -10.05 -40.17 -14.55
N ILE A 93 -9.57 -39.28 -15.44
CA ILE A 93 -10.33 -38.83 -16.61
C ILE A 93 -10.67 -39.97 -17.54
N LYS A 94 -9.75 -40.91 -17.83
CA LYS A 94 -9.99 -42.09 -18.65
C LYS A 94 -11.10 -42.98 -18.03
N ASN A 95 -11.06 -43.18 -16.72
CA ASN A 95 -12.06 -43.97 -16.01
C ASN A 95 -13.45 -43.31 -16.10
N LEU A 96 -13.55 -41.99 -15.97
CA LEU A 96 -14.80 -41.25 -16.15
C LEU A 96 -15.36 -41.37 -17.58
N ILE A 97 -14.50 -41.30 -18.60
CA ILE A 97 -14.89 -41.53 -19.99
C ILE A 97 -15.35 -42.95 -20.23
N ALA A 98 -14.66 -43.96 -19.67
CA ALA A 98 -15.06 -45.36 -19.73
C ALA A 98 -16.43 -45.58 -19.11
N ASN A 99 -16.78 -44.82 -18.06
CA ASN A 99 -18.09 -44.82 -17.41
C ASN A 99 -19.15 -43.98 -18.14
N GLY A 100 -18.91 -43.54 -19.37
CA GLY A 100 -19.88 -42.93 -20.25
C GLY A 100 -19.92 -41.40 -20.25
N LYS A 101 -18.97 -40.72 -19.60
CA LYS A 101 -18.88 -39.26 -19.66
C LYS A 101 -18.25 -38.80 -20.98
N THR A 102 -18.55 -37.54 -21.38
CA THR A 102 -17.82 -36.86 -22.46
C THR A 102 -16.43 -36.42 -21.98
N ALA A 103 -15.52 -36.10 -22.87
CA ALA A 103 -14.17 -35.61 -22.52
C ALA A 103 -14.24 -34.34 -21.66
N GLU A 104 -15.07 -33.38 -22.03
CA GLU A 104 -15.28 -32.13 -21.32
C GLU A 104 -15.78 -32.36 -19.88
N ARG A 105 -16.80 -33.24 -19.74
CA ARG A 105 -17.37 -33.56 -18.42
C ARG A 105 -16.39 -34.36 -17.56
N ALA A 106 -15.66 -35.30 -18.15
CA ALA A 106 -14.65 -36.10 -17.46
C ALA A 106 -13.49 -35.24 -16.97
N VAL A 107 -13.05 -34.23 -17.74
CA VAL A 107 -12.05 -33.24 -17.30
C VAL A 107 -12.59 -32.42 -16.15
N LEU A 108 -13.81 -31.87 -16.24
CA LEU A 108 -14.41 -31.08 -15.16
C LEU A 108 -14.49 -31.89 -13.85
N GLU A 109 -14.97 -33.10 -13.90
CA GLU A 109 -15.13 -33.97 -12.71
C GLU A 109 -13.77 -34.45 -12.18
N GLY A 110 -12.82 -34.81 -13.06
CA GLY A 110 -11.48 -35.26 -12.66
C GLY A 110 -10.68 -34.19 -11.95
N PHE A 111 -10.65 -32.98 -12.51
CA PHE A 111 -10.00 -31.83 -11.85
C PHE A 111 -10.74 -31.44 -10.57
N GLY A 112 -12.08 -31.40 -10.58
CA GLY A 112 -12.88 -31.09 -9.41
C GLY A 112 -12.65 -32.03 -8.23
N GLN A 113 -12.47 -33.33 -8.45
CA GLN A 113 -12.15 -34.31 -7.40
C GLN A 113 -10.81 -34.00 -6.71
N VAL A 114 -9.78 -33.63 -7.49
CA VAL A 114 -8.45 -33.28 -6.95
C VAL A 114 -8.50 -31.91 -6.26
N GLU A 115 -9.25 -30.95 -6.81
CA GLU A 115 -9.49 -29.64 -6.21
C GLU A 115 -10.11 -29.77 -4.81
N GLU A 116 -11.18 -30.57 -4.66
CA GLU A 116 -11.82 -30.80 -3.36
C GLU A 116 -10.89 -31.53 -2.37
N MET A 117 -10.05 -32.43 -2.86
CA MET A 117 -9.04 -33.08 -2.02
C MET A 117 -8.01 -32.07 -1.52
N PHE A 118 -7.55 -31.16 -2.36
CA PHE A 118 -6.59 -30.11 -1.98
C PHE A 118 -7.19 -29.13 -0.96
N LYS A 119 -8.45 -28.74 -1.13
CA LYS A 119 -9.19 -27.93 -0.17
C LYS A 119 -9.33 -28.64 1.19
N ALA A 120 -9.61 -29.93 1.18
CA ALA A 120 -9.76 -30.74 2.40
C ALA A 120 -8.44 -30.91 3.18
N ILE A 121 -7.29 -30.95 2.51
CA ILE A 121 -5.96 -31.03 3.15
C ILE A 121 -5.64 -29.69 3.87
N GLY A 122 -6.08 -28.55 3.33
CA GLY A 122 -5.85 -27.22 3.90
C GLY A 122 -4.44 -26.67 3.67
N GLY A 123 -4.16 -25.49 4.25
CA GLY A 123 -2.86 -24.84 4.16
C GLY A 123 -2.42 -24.56 2.73
N TYR A 124 -1.15 -24.77 2.42
CA TYR A 124 -0.56 -24.53 1.09
C TYR A 124 -1.26 -25.30 -0.04
N GLN A 125 -1.80 -26.50 0.24
CA GLN A 125 -2.51 -27.29 -0.78
C GLN A 125 -3.85 -26.64 -1.15
N ALA A 126 -4.56 -26.05 -0.19
CA ALA A 126 -5.81 -25.33 -0.47
C ALA A 126 -5.60 -24.11 -1.37
N GLU A 127 -4.46 -23.42 -1.24
CA GLU A 127 -4.08 -22.32 -2.14
C GLU A 127 -3.86 -22.80 -3.58
N ARG A 128 -3.35 -24.03 -3.76
CA ARG A 128 -3.13 -24.64 -5.07
C ARG A 128 -4.40 -25.16 -5.75
N ALA A 129 -5.51 -25.23 -5.04
CA ALA A 129 -6.80 -25.64 -5.61
C ALA A 129 -7.25 -24.68 -6.74
N ALA A 130 -6.98 -23.39 -6.61
CA ALA A 130 -7.29 -22.39 -7.65
C ALA A 130 -6.45 -22.60 -8.93
N ASP A 131 -5.16 -22.92 -8.79
CA ASP A 131 -4.28 -23.21 -9.92
C ASP A 131 -4.77 -24.45 -10.69
N LEU A 132 -5.21 -25.48 -9.95
CA LEU A 132 -5.76 -26.71 -10.52
C LEU A 132 -7.05 -26.44 -11.29
N HIS A 133 -7.92 -25.61 -10.72
CA HIS A 133 -9.16 -25.16 -11.38
C HIS A 133 -8.86 -24.47 -12.72
N ASP A 134 -7.92 -23.53 -12.74
CA ASP A 134 -7.52 -22.79 -13.95
C ASP A 134 -7.03 -23.74 -15.07
N VAL A 135 -6.19 -24.72 -14.72
CA VAL A 135 -5.71 -25.72 -15.70
C VAL A 135 -6.88 -26.52 -16.25
N GLY A 136 -7.81 -26.98 -15.41
CA GLY A 136 -9.01 -27.68 -15.83
C GLY A 136 -9.86 -26.88 -16.80
N GLN A 137 -10.07 -25.59 -16.52
CA GLN A 137 -10.82 -24.69 -17.40
C GLN A 137 -10.13 -24.51 -18.76
N ARG A 138 -8.79 -24.40 -18.81
CA ARG A 138 -8.03 -24.32 -20.07
C ARG A 138 -8.18 -25.58 -20.92
N VAL A 139 -8.16 -26.75 -20.28
CA VAL A 139 -8.37 -28.04 -20.98
C VAL A 139 -9.80 -28.14 -21.51
N ILE A 140 -10.80 -27.71 -20.75
CA ILE A 140 -12.19 -27.67 -21.20
C ILE A 140 -12.36 -26.70 -22.37
N ALA A 141 -11.72 -25.52 -22.32
CA ALA A 141 -11.74 -24.55 -23.42
C ALA A 141 -11.19 -25.15 -24.72
N ASP A 142 -10.03 -25.83 -24.67
CA ASP A 142 -9.43 -26.51 -25.82
C ASP A 142 -10.38 -27.57 -26.39
N LEU A 143 -11.00 -28.39 -25.53
CA LEU A 143 -11.98 -29.40 -25.94
C LEU A 143 -13.22 -28.80 -26.60
N MET A 144 -13.69 -27.66 -26.13
CA MET A 144 -14.88 -26.96 -26.65
C MET A 144 -14.57 -26.08 -27.85
N GLY A 145 -13.29 -25.87 -28.20
CA GLY A 145 -12.87 -24.94 -29.24
C GLY A 145 -13.16 -23.48 -28.93
N LEU A 146 -13.19 -23.15 -27.62
CA LEU A 146 -13.40 -21.80 -27.12
C LEU A 146 -12.04 -21.14 -26.77
N PRO A 147 -11.96 -19.82 -26.71
CA PRO A 147 -10.78 -19.15 -26.19
C PRO A 147 -10.46 -19.64 -24.78
N ALA A 148 -9.19 -19.93 -24.51
CA ALA A 148 -8.78 -20.27 -23.16
C ALA A 148 -9.08 -19.09 -22.20
N PRO A 149 -9.57 -19.34 -20.99
CA PRO A 149 -9.68 -18.30 -19.99
C PRO A 149 -8.31 -17.69 -19.72
N GLY A 150 -8.27 -16.42 -19.38
CA GLY A 150 -7.03 -15.71 -19.06
C GLY A 150 -6.92 -14.37 -19.75
N VAL A 151 -5.75 -13.74 -19.58
CA VAL A 151 -5.48 -12.38 -20.08
C VAL A 151 -5.54 -12.34 -21.60
N PRO A 152 -6.38 -11.46 -22.15
CA PRO A 152 -6.46 -11.27 -23.59
C PRO A 152 -5.16 -10.69 -24.15
N GLN A 153 -4.76 -11.14 -25.33
CA GLN A 153 -3.65 -10.52 -26.07
C GLN A 153 -4.17 -9.34 -26.89
N SER A 154 -3.42 -8.24 -26.88
CA SER A 154 -3.75 -7.04 -27.66
C SER A 154 -2.49 -6.45 -28.27
N ASP A 155 -2.61 -5.90 -29.48
CA ASP A 155 -1.52 -5.15 -30.12
C ASP A 155 -1.46 -3.69 -29.65
N THR A 156 -2.53 -3.20 -29.02
CA THR A 156 -2.64 -1.83 -28.50
C THR A 156 -2.75 -1.82 -26.99
N PRO A 157 -2.26 -0.76 -26.31
CA PRO A 157 -2.43 -0.61 -24.87
C PRO A 157 -3.91 -0.55 -24.46
N PHE A 158 -4.26 -1.22 -23.35
CA PHE A 158 -5.63 -1.39 -22.90
C PHE A 158 -5.75 -1.39 -21.37
N VAL A 159 -6.96 -1.22 -20.87
CA VAL A 159 -7.34 -1.43 -19.48
C VAL A 159 -7.99 -2.81 -19.37
N LEU A 160 -7.42 -3.68 -18.54
CA LEU A 160 -7.97 -5.00 -18.28
C LEU A 160 -9.11 -4.90 -17.28
N VAL A 161 -10.27 -5.47 -17.64
CA VAL A 161 -11.42 -5.65 -16.74
C VAL A 161 -11.66 -7.13 -16.52
N ALA A 162 -11.72 -7.56 -15.26
CA ALA A 162 -11.93 -8.96 -14.88
C ALA A 162 -12.78 -9.07 -13.60
N GLU A 163 -13.24 -10.26 -13.31
CA GLU A 163 -13.83 -10.57 -12.00
C GLU A 163 -12.74 -10.59 -10.91
N ASP A 164 -11.69 -11.38 -11.11
CA ASP A 164 -10.41 -11.37 -10.38
C ASP A 164 -9.34 -11.96 -11.30
N LEU A 165 -8.07 -11.93 -10.89
CA LEU A 165 -6.96 -12.52 -11.64
C LEU A 165 -6.33 -13.66 -10.86
N SER A 166 -6.15 -14.80 -11.53
CA SER A 166 -5.36 -15.91 -11.00
C SER A 166 -3.86 -15.57 -11.02
N PRO A 167 -3.02 -16.28 -10.26
CA PRO A 167 -1.57 -16.16 -10.36
C PRO A 167 -1.02 -16.37 -11.77
N ALA A 168 -1.61 -17.30 -12.54
CA ALA A 168 -1.23 -17.56 -13.92
C ALA A 168 -1.58 -16.39 -14.86
N ASP A 169 -2.76 -15.77 -14.66
CA ASP A 169 -3.17 -14.58 -15.41
C ASP A 169 -2.26 -13.40 -15.09
N THR A 170 -1.94 -13.20 -13.83
CA THR A 170 -1.05 -12.11 -13.40
C THR A 170 0.36 -12.27 -13.98
N ALA A 171 0.85 -13.50 -14.12
CA ALA A 171 2.14 -13.81 -14.73
C ALA A 171 2.14 -13.61 -16.26
N ALA A 172 0.98 -13.76 -16.91
CA ALA A 172 0.82 -13.62 -18.35
C ALA A 172 0.56 -12.18 -18.83
N LEU A 173 0.43 -11.21 -17.91
CA LEU A 173 0.18 -9.81 -18.25
C LEU A 173 1.35 -9.17 -18.99
N ASP A 174 1.10 -8.66 -20.19
CA ASP A 174 2.03 -7.76 -20.88
C ASP A 174 1.95 -6.36 -20.26
N LEU A 175 2.95 -6.03 -19.44
CA LEU A 175 3.00 -4.77 -18.70
C LEU A 175 3.23 -3.55 -19.58
N ASN A 176 3.72 -3.74 -20.81
CA ASN A 176 3.89 -2.64 -21.76
C ASN A 176 2.55 -2.25 -22.41
N LYS A 177 1.57 -3.13 -22.35
CA LYS A 177 0.25 -2.95 -22.96
C LYS A 177 -0.87 -2.81 -21.94
N THR A 178 -0.70 -3.33 -20.73
CA THR A 178 -1.68 -3.21 -19.65
C THR A 178 -1.55 -1.84 -18.96
N LEU A 179 -2.45 -0.91 -19.30
CA LEU A 179 -2.47 0.46 -18.75
C LEU A 179 -2.96 0.49 -17.31
N ALA A 180 -3.97 -0.32 -16.99
CA ALA A 180 -4.55 -0.47 -15.67
C ALA A 180 -5.31 -1.79 -15.56
N ILE A 181 -5.63 -2.19 -14.33
CA ILE A 181 -6.44 -3.36 -14.01
C ILE A 181 -7.64 -2.91 -13.19
N VAL A 182 -8.84 -3.41 -13.56
CA VAL A 182 -10.08 -3.18 -12.80
C VAL A 182 -10.72 -4.53 -12.53
N THR A 183 -10.91 -4.88 -11.25
CA THR A 183 -11.59 -6.13 -10.88
C THR A 183 -12.84 -5.86 -10.04
N SER A 184 -13.90 -6.63 -10.31
CA SER A 184 -15.15 -6.54 -9.52
C SER A 184 -15.01 -7.21 -8.15
N GLN A 185 -14.10 -8.16 -8.02
CA GLN A 185 -13.77 -8.87 -6.78
C GLN A 185 -12.30 -8.62 -6.36
N GLY A 186 -11.87 -9.36 -5.35
CA GLY A 186 -10.53 -9.21 -4.78
C GLY A 186 -10.45 -8.10 -3.73
N GLY A 187 -9.38 -8.09 -2.96
CA GLY A 187 -9.14 -7.12 -1.90
C GLY A 187 -7.73 -6.53 -1.97
N PRO A 188 -7.37 -5.63 -1.02
CA PRO A 188 -6.04 -5.00 -0.99
C PRO A 188 -4.88 -5.98 -0.86
N THR A 189 -5.14 -7.22 -0.47
CA THR A 189 -4.18 -8.31 -0.29
C THR A 189 -4.29 -9.40 -1.34
N SER A 190 -5.18 -9.25 -2.34
CA SER A 190 -5.32 -10.21 -3.45
C SER A 190 -4.06 -10.29 -4.31
N HIS A 191 -3.92 -11.36 -5.09
CA HIS A 191 -2.80 -11.52 -6.03
C HIS A 191 -2.72 -10.36 -7.02
N THR A 192 -3.88 -9.90 -7.53
CA THR A 192 -3.99 -8.71 -8.39
C THR A 192 -3.41 -7.47 -7.73
N ALA A 193 -3.74 -7.24 -6.44
CA ALA A 193 -3.27 -6.09 -5.68
C ALA A 193 -1.74 -6.16 -5.43
N ILE A 194 -1.24 -7.35 -5.07
CA ILE A 194 0.19 -7.58 -4.84
C ILE A 194 0.99 -7.34 -6.13
N LEU A 195 0.53 -7.90 -7.26
CA LEU A 195 1.16 -7.70 -8.55
C LEU A 195 1.16 -6.22 -8.94
N ALA A 196 0.00 -5.56 -8.88
CA ALA A 196 -0.14 -4.16 -9.26
C ALA A 196 0.83 -3.27 -8.49
N ARG A 197 0.98 -3.49 -7.16
CA ARG A 197 1.99 -2.78 -6.34
C ARG A 197 3.42 -3.09 -6.79
N ALA A 198 3.75 -4.37 -6.98
CA ALA A 198 5.11 -4.78 -7.33
C ALA A 198 5.54 -4.26 -8.70
N ARG A 199 4.59 -4.02 -9.61
CA ARG A 199 4.83 -3.59 -10.99
C ARG A 199 4.52 -2.11 -11.24
N GLY A 200 4.01 -1.38 -10.24
CA GLY A 200 3.63 0.02 -10.38
C GLY A 200 2.45 0.25 -11.33
N ILE A 201 1.58 -0.76 -11.49
CA ILE A 201 0.38 -0.67 -12.33
C ILE A 201 -0.75 -0.06 -11.51
N VAL A 202 -1.50 0.85 -12.11
CA VAL A 202 -2.74 1.37 -11.51
C VAL A 202 -3.78 0.25 -11.52
N ALA A 203 -4.34 -0.09 -10.35
CA ALA A 203 -5.44 -1.04 -10.28
C ALA A 203 -6.54 -0.56 -9.35
N VAL A 204 -7.78 -0.96 -9.65
CA VAL A 204 -8.95 -0.76 -8.80
C VAL A 204 -9.58 -2.13 -8.59
N VAL A 205 -9.56 -2.62 -7.35
CA VAL A 205 -10.16 -3.90 -6.96
C VAL A 205 -11.44 -3.68 -6.18
N SER A 206 -12.28 -4.71 -6.06
CA SER A 206 -13.63 -4.60 -5.45
C SER A 206 -14.47 -3.48 -6.11
N ALA A 207 -14.32 -3.26 -7.39
CA ALA A 207 -15.00 -2.21 -8.14
C ALA A 207 -16.44 -2.65 -8.47
N GLN A 208 -17.40 -2.27 -7.63
CA GLN A 208 -18.81 -2.64 -7.83
C GLN A 208 -19.36 -1.99 -9.11
N GLY A 209 -19.83 -2.82 -10.05
CA GLY A 209 -20.28 -2.37 -11.37
C GLY A 209 -19.21 -2.51 -12.46
N ALA A 210 -18.00 -3.02 -12.17
CA ALA A 210 -16.99 -3.32 -13.18
C ALA A 210 -17.48 -4.37 -14.19
N ASP A 211 -18.37 -5.27 -13.76
CA ASP A 211 -18.93 -6.30 -14.63
C ASP A 211 -19.84 -5.75 -15.75
N ASP A 212 -20.36 -4.54 -15.58
CA ASP A 212 -21.19 -3.86 -16.58
C ASP A 212 -20.37 -3.13 -17.67
N ILE A 213 -19.06 -2.97 -17.47
CA ILE A 213 -18.15 -2.35 -18.45
C ILE A 213 -18.00 -3.28 -19.66
N LYS A 214 -18.15 -2.76 -20.86
CA LYS A 214 -18.10 -3.53 -22.11
C LYS A 214 -16.74 -3.42 -22.79
N ASP A 215 -16.39 -4.43 -23.56
CA ASP A 215 -15.22 -4.38 -24.46
C ASP A 215 -15.27 -3.16 -25.38
N GLY A 216 -14.12 -2.52 -25.54
CA GLY A 216 -13.97 -1.35 -26.40
C GLY A 216 -14.42 -0.02 -25.79
N GLN A 217 -15.11 -0.02 -24.65
CA GLN A 217 -15.39 1.24 -23.96
C GLN A 217 -14.11 1.91 -23.48
N THR A 218 -14.06 3.22 -23.54
CA THR A 218 -12.95 3.97 -22.97
C THR A 218 -13.19 4.19 -21.47
N VAL A 219 -12.15 4.00 -20.66
CA VAL A 219 -12.22 4.30 -19.22
C VAL A 219 -11.06 5.18 -18.78
N VAL A 220 -11.31 5.99 -17.74
CA VAL A 220 -10.30 6.66 -16.94
C VAL A 220 -10.24 5.94 -15.60
N VAL A 221 -9.10 5.34 -15.27
CA VAL A 221 -8.81 4.73 -13.97
C VAL A 221 -7.95 5.70 -13.17
N ASN A 222 -8.49 6.24 -12.08
CA ASN A 222 -7.81 7.23 -11.25
C ASN A 222 -7.59 6.71 -9.83
N ALA A 223 -6.34 6.35 -9.52
CA ALA A 223 -5.98 5.82 -8.22
C ALA A 223 -6.12 6.85 -7.09
N ALA A 224 -5.83 8.10 -7.33
CA ALA A 224 -5.93 9.15 -6.31
C ALA A 224 -7.38 9.44 -5.88
N LYS A 225 -8.32 9.27 -6.82
CA LYS A 225 -9.76 9.49 -6.57
C LYS A 225 -10.53 8.21 -6.23
N ASN A 226 -9.88 7.05 -6.22
CA ASN A 226 -10.52 5.73 -6.06
C ASN A 226 -11.67 5.49 -7.05
N THR A 227 -11.52 5.92 -8.31
CA THR A 227 -12.60 5.89 -9.29
C THR A 227 -12.19 5.31 -10.63
N VAL A 228 -13.17 4.68 -11.28
CA VAL A 228 -13.16 4.32 -12.70
C VAL A 228 -14.30 5.05 -13.38
N ILE A 229 -13.99 5.94 -14.33
CA ILE A 229 -14.98 6.67 -15.12
C ILE A 229 -15.15 5.93 -16.44
N VAL A 230 -16.35 5.43 -16.70
CA VAL A 230 -16.70 4.72 -17.94
C VAL A 230 -17.31 5.71 -18.92
N ASP A 231 -16.86 5.65 -20.18
CA ASP A 231 -17.18 6.59 -21.24
C ASP A 231 -16.98 8.06 -20.80
N PRO A 232 -15.71 8.42 -20.42
CA PRO A 232 -15.37 9.74 -19.93
C PRO A 232 -15.57 10.80 -21.04
N SER A 233 -15.93 12.01 -20.62
CA SER A 233 -15.93 13.18 -21.47
C SER A 233 -14.51 13.56 -21.93
N GLU A 234 -14.40 14.35 -23.00
CA GLU A 234 -13.10 14.86 -23.45
C GLU A 234 -12.38 15.67 -22.35
N ALA A 235 -13.12 16.38 -21.52
CA ALA A 235 -12.56 17.13 -20.39
C ALA A 235 -11.92 16.19 -19.34
N GLU A 236 -12.60 15.09 -18.98
CA GLU A 236 -12.07 14.09 -18.04
C GLU A 236 -10.86 13.34 -18.60
N ILE A 237 -10.84 13.07 -19.92
CA ILE A 237 -9.68 12.49 -20.61
C ILE A 237 -8.51 13.49 -20.59
N ALA A 238 -8.76 14.77 -20.84
CA ALA A 238 -7.73 15.81 -20.82
C ALA A 238 -7.14 15.96 -19.42
N GLU A 239 -7.97 16.02 -18.38
CA GLU A 239 -7.53 16.05 -16.97
C GLU A 239 -6.67 14.83 -16.62
N ALA A 240 -7.09 13.63 -17.03
CA ALA A 240 -6.37 12.40 -16.79
C ALA A 240 -4.99 12.37 -17.49
N ARG A 241 -4.92 12.87 -18.72
CA ARG A 241 -3.66 12.97 -19.48
C ARG A 241 -2.72 14.01 -18.86
N GLU A 242 -3.26 15.12 -18.40
CA GLU A 242 -2.49 16.14 -17.69
C GLU A 242 -1.93 15.60 -16.38
N ALA A 243 -2.75 14.91 -15.59
CA ALA A 243 -2.30 14.24 -14.36
C ALA A 243 -1.19 13.23 -14.62
N LYS A 244 -1.28 12.42 -15.70
CA LYS A 244 -0.22 11.49 -16.11
C LYS A 244 1.06 12.21 -16.53
N ALA A 245 0.95 13.31 -17.28
CA ALA A 245 2.10 14.11 -17.69
C ALA A 245 2.77 14.80 -16.49
N ASN A 246 2.00 15.27 -15.53
CA ASN A 246 2.50 15.86 -14.29
C ASN A 246 3.23 14.80 -13.43
N ALA A 247 2.72 13.58 -13.32
CA ALA A 247 3.40 12.49 -12.63
C ALA A 247 4.74 12.12 -13.31
N ALA A 248 4.82 12.16 -14.64
CA ALA A 248 6.07 11.93 -15.36
C ALA A 248 7.10 13.04 -15.05
N LYS A 249 6.68 14.32 -15.08
CA LYS A 249 7.52 15.46 -14.70
C LYS A 249 7.95 15.40 -13.23
N ALA A 250 7.05 14.96 -12.34
CA ALA A 250 7.36 14.78 -10.93
C ALA A 250 8.52 13.80 -10.72
N LYS A 251 8.53 12.71 -11.51
CA LYS A 251 9.62 11.74 -11.50
C LYS A 251 10.98 12.31 -11.96
N GLU A 252 10.97 13.30 -12.84
CA GLU A 252 12.20 13.98 -13.28
C GLU A 252 12.88 14.79 -12.16
N LEU A 253 12.10 15.25 -11.17
CA LEU A 253 12.61 15.98 -10.00
C LEU A 253 13.09 15.04 -8.87
N ARG A 254 13.03 13.74 -9.07
CA ARG A 254 13.40 12.77 -8.04
C ARG A 254 14.86 12.94 -7.62
N GLY A 255 15.07 13.06 -6.30
CA GLY A 255 16.39 13.30 -5.71
C GLY A 255 16.79 14.77 -5.60
N GLU A 256 16.05 15.69 -6.24
CA GLU A 256 16.24 17.13 -5.99
C GLU A 256 15.72 17.50 -4.59
N PRO A 257 16.29 18.55 -3.97
CA PRO A 257 15.78 19.04 -2.68
C PRO A 257 14.31 19.46 -2.76
N GLY A 258 13.58 19.23 -1.68
CA GLY A 258 12.22 19.76 -1.52
C GLY A 258 12.29 21.29 -1.38
N GLN A 259 11.72 22.02 -2.36
CA GLN A 259 11.73 23.48 -2.35
C GLN A 259 10.60 24.05 -3.20
N THR A 260 10.22 25.30 -2.89
CA THR A 260 9.32 26.07 -3.74
C THR A 260 10.05 26.56 -5.00
N LYS A 261 9.28 27.04 -5.99
CA LYS A 261 9.78 27.57 -7.26
C LYS A 261 10.82 28.69 -7.10
N ASP A 262 10.73 29.46 -6.04
CA ASP A 262 11.64 30.56 -5.67
C ASP A 262 12.75 30.16 -4.70
N GLY A 263 12.91 28.82 -4.46
CA GLY A 263 14.03 28.25 -3.72
C GLY A 263 13.88 28.23 -2.20
N HIS A 264 12.66 28.43 -1.65
CA HIS A 264 12.44 28.23 -0.23
C HIS A 264 12.45 26.73 0.09
N LEU A 265 13.40 26.28 0.92
CA LEU A 265 13.63 24.88 1.23
C LEU A 265 12.59 24.30 2.18
N ILE A 266 12.04 23.17 1.83
CA ILE A 266 11.13 22.34 2.64
C ILE A 266 11.59 20.88 2.50
N PRO A 267 12.55 20.41 3.31
CA PRO A 267 13.06 19.05 3.22
C PRO A 267 11.96 18.00 3.22
N LEU A 268 12.05 17.08 2.26
CA LEU A 268 11.10 15.97 2.08
C LEU A 268 11.70 14.69 2.63
N LEU A 269 11.08 14.19 3.69
CA LEU A 269 11.54 13.05 4.46
C LEU A 269 10.61 11.85 4.24
N ALA A 270 11.13 10.64 4.44
CA ALA A 270 10.34 9.43 4.37
C ALA A 270 9.77 9.02 5.74
N ASN A 271 8.57 8.44 5.74
CA ASN A 271 8.06 7.63 6.83
C ASN A 271 8.46 6.17 6.57
N VAL A 272 9.13 5.55 7.51
CA VAL A 272 9.60 4.17 7.48
C VAL A 272 8.94 3.41 8.63
N GLY A 273 8.24 2.33 8.31
CA GLY A 273 7.52 1.52 9.30
C GLY A 273 8.06 0.10 9.43
N LYS A 274 8.87 -0.32 8.46
CA LYS A 274 9.52 -1.64 8.41
C LYS A 274 10.91 -1.49 7.80
N PRO A 275 11.85 -2.44 8.05
CA PRO A 275 13.17 -2.38 7.44
C PRO A 275 13.15 -2.34 5.90
N GLU A 276 12.13 -2.93 5.27
CA GLU A 276 12.00 -2.97 3.82
C GLU A 276 11.60 -1.63 3.20
N ASP A 277 11.13 -0.68 4.01
CA ASP A 277 10.72 0.65 3.54
C ASP A 277 11.93 1.60 3.28
N ASP A 278 13.14 1.25 3.72
CA ASP A 278 14.35 2.07 3.51
C ASP A 278 14.78 2.09 2.03
N ASP A 279 14.69 0.96 1.31
CA ASP A 279 15.02 0.93 -0.12
C ASP A 279 14.09 1.84 -0.94
N PRO A 280 12.76 1.77 -0.82
CA PRO A 280 11.87 2.76 -1.41
C PRO A 280 12.16 4.21 -0.99
N ALA A 281 12.50 4.47 0.28
CA ALA A 281 12.84 5.81 0.72
C ALA A 281 14.05 6.39 -0.03
N LEU A 282 15.09 5.59 -0.22
CA LEU A 282 16.27 5.98 -0.97
C LEU A 282 15.98 6.10 -2.48
N GLU A 283 15.22 5.16 -3.05
CA GLU A 283 14.82 5.17 -4.46
C GLU A 283 14.05 6.43 -4.83
N TYR A 284 13.09 6.86 -4.00
CA TYR A 284 12.31 8.08 -4.21
C TYR A 284 13.04 9.36 -3.78
N GLY A 285 14.33 9.25 -3.44
CA GLY A 285 15.18 10.41 -3.14
C GLY A 285 14.76 11.16 -1.89
N ALA A 286 14.42 10.44 -0.81
CA ALA A 286 14.17 11.06 0.49
C ALA A 286 15.43 11.77 1.01
N GLU A 287 15.26 12.97 1.55
CA GLU A 287 16.34 13.75 2.14
C GLU A 287 16.72 13.24 3.56
N GLY A 288 15.95 12.29 4.08
CA GLY A 288 16.14 11.62 5.35
C GLY A 288 14.89 10.88 5.77
N VAL A 289 14.81 10.52 7.04
CA VAL A 289 13.64 9.86 7.66
C VAL A 289 13.03 10.80 8.69
N GLY A 290 11.79 11.21 8.48
CA GLY A 290 11.08 12.11 9.41
C GLY A 290 10.20 11.36 10.41
N LEU A 291 9.97 10.08 10.18
CA LEU A 291 9.31 9.18 11.11
C LEU A 291 9.78 7.75 10.87
N PHE A 292 10.52 7.21 11.81
CA PHE A 292 10.72 5.77 11.94
C PHE A 292 9.79 5.24 13.03
N ARG A 293 8.84 4.39 12.63
CA ARG A 293 7.90 3.72 13.53
C ARG A 293 8.57 2.50 14.12
N THR A 294 8.60 2.40 15.45
CA THR A 294 9.31 1.31 16.15
C THR A 294 8.41 0.13 16.52
N GLU A 295 7.11 0.25 16.32
CA GLU A 295 6.11 -0.76 16.73
C GLU A 295 6.38 -2.14 16.14
N PHE A 296 6.89 -2.23 14.91
CA PHE A 296 7.18 -3.51 14.25
C PHE A 296 8.20 -4.38 15.01
N LEU A 297 9.08 -3.75 15.81
CA LEU A 297 10.03 -4.50 16.64
C LEU A 297 9.36 -5.18 17.84
N PHE A 298 8.20 -4.69 18.24
CA PHE A 298 7.48 -5.12 19.43
C PHE A 298 6.27 -6.00 19.10
N LEU A 299 5.67 -5.81 17.93
CA LEU A 299 4.48 -6.55 17.50
C LEU A 299 4.79 -8.05 17.31
N GLY A 300 3.89 -8.90 17.80
CA GLY A 300 4.00 -10.34 17.71
C GLY A 300 4.89 -10.99 18.78
N ASN A 301 5.49 -10.20 19.68
CA ASN A 301 6.28 -10.71 20.78
C ASN A 301 5.43 -10.82 22.07
N GLU A 302 5.72 -11.82 22.90
CA GLU A 302 5.12 -11.98 24.22
C GLU A 302 5.81 -11.11 25.27
N GLU A 303 7.09 -10.78 25.05
CA GLU A 303 7.92 -9.91 25.90
C GLU A 303 8.58 -8.80 25.05
N PRO A 304 8.99 -7.67 25.67
CA PRO A 304 9.73 -6.64 24.96
C PRO A 304 11.04 -7.17 24.38
N PRO A 305 11.43 -6.76 23.15
CA PRO A 305 12.73 -7.10 22.61
C PRO A 305 13.87 -6.56 23.51
N SER A 306 14.97 -7.30 23.58
CA SER A 306 16.14 -6.91 24.36
C SER A 306 16.75 -5.59 23.85
N VAL A 307 17.59 -4.96 24.69
CA VAL A 307 18.35 -3.76 24.28
C VAL A 307 19.25 -4.06 23.09
N GLU A 308 19.84 -5.24 23.05
CA GLU A 308 20.73 -5.68 21.97
C GLU A 308 20.01 -5.81 20.64
N GLU A 309 18.87 -6.49 20.60
CA GLU A 309 18.02 -6.64 19.40
C GLU A 309 17.54 -5.29 18.87
N GLN A 310 17.08 -4.43 19.77
CA GLN A 310 16.67 -3.07 19.41
C GLN A 310 17.84 -2.25 18.86
N THR A 311 19.03 -2.34 19.50
CA THR A 311 20.25 -1.63 19.06
C THR A 311 20.63 -2.02 17.64
N GLU A 312 20.62 -3.32 17.32
CA GLU A 312 20.94 -3.83 15.99
C GLU A 312 19.95 -3.29 14.93
N ALA A 313 18.66 -3.33 15.23
CA ALA A 313 17.64 -2.84 14.32
C ALA A 313 17.76 -1.32 14.05
N TYR A 314 17.99 -0.52 15.10
CA TYR A 314 18.17 0.93 14.93
C TYR A 314 19.48 1.26 14.21
N ALA A 315 20.59 0.58 14.54
CA ALA A 315 21.87 0.79 13.87
C ALA A 315 21.80 0.43 12.38
N LYS A 316 21.07 -0.62 12.01
CA LYS A 316 20.83 -1.00 10.62
C LYS A 316 20.15 0.12 9.85
N LEU A 317 19.06 0.67 10.38
CA LEU A 317 18.36 1.80 9.76
C LEU A 317 19.27 3.04 9.65
N LEU A 318 19.88 3.46 10.76
CA LEU A 318 20.72 4.66 10.80
C LEU A 318 21.88 4.59 9.80
N SER A 319 22.47 3.41 9.63
CA SER A 319 23.55 3.18 8.67
C SER A 319 23.16 3.38 7.20
N ARG A 320 21.85 3.33 6.88
CA ARG A 320 21.32 3.58 5.53
C ARG A 320 21.27 5.06 5.18
N PHE A 321 21.31 5.94 6.19
CA PHE A 321 21.14 7.40 6.02
C PHE A 321 22.30 8.19 6.62
N PRO A 322 23.58 7.95 6.21
CA PRO A 322 24.73 8.63 6.79
C PRO A 322 24.66 10.13 6.52
N GLY A 323 24.83 10.94 7.57
CA GLY A 323 24.77 12.41 7.53
C GLY A 323 23.38 12.99 7.30
N LYS A 324 22.35 12.18 7.10
CA LYS A 324 20.96 12.62 6.91
C LYS A 324 20.20 12.58 8.22
N LYS A 325 19.18 13.44 8.34
CA LYS A 325 18.24 13.45 9.47
C LYS A 325 17.46 12.13 9.52
N VAL A 326 17.45 11.49 10.69
CA VAL A 326 16.61 10.32 10.98
C VAL A 326 15.90 10.54 12.31
N VAL A 327 14.56 10.59 12.27
CA VAL A 327 13.73 10.76 13.45
C VAL A 327 13.18 9.42 13.88
N ILE A 328 13.62 8.91 15.03
CA ILE A 328 13.08 7.69 15.65
C ILE A 328 11.98 8.10 16.64
N ARG A 329 10.78 7.53 16.44
CA ARG A 329 9.67 7.67 17.38
C ARG A 329 9.74 6.54 18.41
N MET A 330 9.68 6.93 19.68
CA MET A 330 9.48 5.96 20.77
C MET A 330 8.20 5.16 20.53
N LEU A 331 8.12 3.99 21.11
CA LEU A 331 7.01 3.07 20.98
C LEU A 331 5.65 3.75 21.24
N ASP A 332 4.75 3.63 20.27
CA ASP A 332 3.35 4.08 20.35
C ASP A 332 2.44 2.84 20.46
N ALA A 333 2.45 2.21 21.63
CA ALA A 333 1.60 1.07 21.93
C ALA A 333 0.29 1.50 22.57
N GLY A 334 -0.74 0.71 22.37
CA GLY A 334 -2.11 0.95 22.81
C GLY A 334 -3.07 1.21 21.67
N ALA A 335 -4.34 1.39 21.95
CA ALA A 335 -5.41 1.61 20.97
C ALA A 335 -5.47 0.48 19.91
N ASP A 336 -5.14 0.81 18.66
CA ASP A 336 -5.15 -0.09 17.50
C ASP A 336 -3.95 -1.07 17.44
N LYS A 337 -2.98 -0.92 18.35
CA LYS A 337 -1.74 -1.73 18.41
C LYS A 337 -1.50 -2.27 19.81
N PRO A 338 -2.36 -3.17 20.31
CA PRO A 338 -2.18 -3.74 21.63
C PRO A 338 -0.94 -4.64 21.68
N LEU A 339 -0.18 -4.53 22.79
CA LEU A 339 0.95 -5.41 23.09
C LEU A 339 0.67 -6.15 24.39
N PRO A 340 0.77 -7.49 24.44
CA PRO A 340 0.39 -8.30 25.60
C PRO A 340 1.06 -7.87 26.91
N PHE A 341 2.29 -7.39 26.84
CA PHE A 341 3.08 -6.98 27.99
C PHE A 341 2.93 -5.49 28.40
N LEU A 342 2.14 -4.68 27.64
CA LEU A 342 1.99 -3.24 27.90
C LEU A 342 0.54 -2.78 27.94
N THR A 343 -0.35 -3.40 27.18
CA THR A 343 -1.71 -2.91 26.96
C THR A 343 -2.69 -3.60 27.92
N PRO A 344 -3.43 -2.86 28.77
CA PRO A 344 -4.51 -3.44 29.58
C PRO A 344 -5.61 -4.00 28.68
N GLU A 345 -6.14 -5.21 29.01
CA GLU A 345 -7.20 -5.85 28.23
C GLU A 345 -8.56 -5.14 28.34
N ASP A 346 -8.82 -4.48 29.48
CA ASP A 346 -10.13 -3.92 29.85
C ASP A 346 -10.21 -2.39 29.74
N GLU A 347 -9.42 -1.74 28.87
CA GLU A 347 -9.43 -0.29 28.74
C GLU A 347 -10.62 0.16 27.85
N PRO A 348 -11.63 0.90 28.39
CA PRO A 348 -12.85 1.22 27.63
C PRO A 348 -12.61 2.15 26.43
N ASN A 349 -11.62 3.03 26.49
CA ASN A 349 -11.27 4.00 25.46
C ASN A 349 -9.75 4.04 25.24
N PRO A 350 -9.14 3.02 24.62
CA PRO A 350 -7.68 2.91 24.51
C PRO A 350 -7.02 4.11 23.80
N ALA A 351 -7.69 4.70 22.82
CA ALA A 351 -7.18 5.88 22.11
C ALA A 351 -7.05 7.12 23.02
N LEU A 352 -7.83 7.21 24.09
CA LEU A 352 -7.82 8.30 25.09
C LEU A 352 -7.11 7.92 26.38
N GLY A 353 -6.64 6.70 26.50
CA GLY A 353 -6.11 6.10 27.72
C GLY A 353 -4.59 5.96 27.77
N LEU A 354 -4.13 4.77 28.18
CA LEU A 354 -2.72 4.41 28.30
C LEU A 354 -2.14 4.10 26.91
N ARG A 355 -1.58 5.13 26.30
CA ARG A 355 -0.99 5.08 24.97
C ARG A 355 0.27 5.97 24.89
N GLY A 356 1.26 5.58 24.10
CA GLY A 356 2.48 6.35 23.87
C GLY A 356 3.22 6.67 25.16
N LEU A 357 3.58 7.93 25.39
CA LEU A 357 4.32 8.34 26.60
C LEU A 357 3.61 7.94 27.90
N ARG A 358 2.27 7.94 27.94
CA ARG A 358 1.52 7.57 29.15
C ARG A 358 1.80 6.12 29.54
N THR A 359 1.75 5.19 28.57
CA THR A 359 2.10 3.78 28.77
C THR A 359 3.58 3.62 29.14
N LEU A 360 4.47 4.31 28.45
CA LEU A 360 5.91 4.23 28.71
C LEU A 360 6.30 4.75 30.10
N ARG A 361 5.57 5.73 30.64
CA ARG A 361 5.79 6.21 32.02
C ARG A 361 5.36 5.20 33.09
N VAL A 362 4.37 4.37 32.80
CA VAL A 362 3.97 3.25 33.66
C VAL A 362 5.01 2.13 33.58
N HIS A 363 5.45 1.79 32.36
CA HIS A 363 6.41 0.72 32.06
C HIS A 363 7.83 1.30 31.85
N LYS A 364 8.38 1.95 32.90
CA LYS A 364 9.64 2.69 32.83
C LYS A 364 10.81 1.90 32.27
N LYS A 365 10.86 0.60 32.55
CA LYS A 365 11.94 -0.25 32.02
C LYS A 365 11.92 -0.30 30.49
N VAL A 366 10.75 -0.42 29.87
CA VAL A 366 10.63 -0.44 28.40
C VAL A 366 11.07 0.91 27.81
N LEU A 367 10.68 2.03 28.46
CA LEU A 367 11.13 3.38 28.05
C LEU A 367 12.65 3.52 28.13
N GLU A 368 13.26 3.11 29.23
CA GLU A 368 14.70 3.25 29.47
C GLU A 368 15.51 2.31 28.57
N ASP A 369 15.08 1.06 28.38
CA ASP A 369 15.72 0.09 27.51
C ASP A 369 15.69 0.58 26.04
N GLN A 370 14.56 1.13 25.58
CA GLN A 370 14.46 1.68 24.24
C GLN A 370 15.37 2.89 24.03
N LEU A 371 15.43 3.83 24.98
CA LEU A 371 16.34 4.98 24.92
C LEU A 371 17.81 4.54 24.94
N GLU A 372 18.16 3.54 25.75
CA GLU A 372 19.49 2.96 25.81
C GLU A 372 19.88 2.33 24.48
N ALA A 373 18.99 1.54 23.87
CA ALA A 373 19.21 0.92 22.57
C ALA A 373 19.44 1.96 21.45
N ILE A 374 18.62 3.02 21.43
CA ILE A 374 18.76 4.11 20.48
C ILE A 374 20.11 4.84 20.66
N ALA A 375 20.51 5.13 21.90
CA ALA A 375 21.78 5.78 22.18
C ALA A 375 22.99 4.93 21.77
N ARG A 376 22.92 3.59 21.99
CA ARG A 376 23.97 2.67 21.53
C ARG A 376 24.05 2.59 20.00
N ALA A 377 22.91 2.65 19.31
CA ALA A 377 22.85 2.67 17.85
C ALA A 377 23.43 3.98 17.28
N ASP A 378 23.12 5.14 17.90
CA ASP A 378 23.69 6.44 17.52
C ASP A 378 25.23 6.42 17.59
N ALA A 379 25.79 5.85 18.66
CA ALA A 379 27.24 5.75 18.85
C ALA A 379 27.95 4.88 17.80
N GLN A 380 27.25 4.04 17.07
CA GLN A 380 27.78 3.13 16.04
C GLN A 380 27.61 3.66 14.61
N THR A 381 26.91 4.79 14.44
CA THR A 381 26.49 5.30 13.11
C THR A 381 26.79 6.79 12.96
N ASN A 382 26.61 7.31 11.75
CA ASN A 382 26.87 8.71 11.42
C ASN A 382 25.60 9.46 10.94
N ALA A 383 24.39 8.96 11.24
CA ALA A 383 23.18 9.69 10.94
C ALA A 383 23.01 10.91 11.85
N ASP A 384 22.27 11.92 11.40
CA ASP A 384 21.79 13.01 12.29
C ASP A 384 20.53 12.51 13.01
N LEU A 385 20.76 11.82 14.14
CA LEU A 385 19.69 11.18 14.91
C LEU A 385 18.89 12.19 15.74
N TRP A 386 17.57 12.11 15.59
CA TRP A 386 16.57 12.83 16.36
C TRP A 386 15.62 11.82 17.01
N VAL A 387 15.22 12.03 18.25
CA VAL A 387 14.34 11.10 18.96
C VAL A 387 13.13 11.84 19.47
N MET A 388 11.93 11.30 19.21
CA MET A 388 10.67 11.88 19.69
C MET A 388 9.77 10.87 20.38
N VAL A 389 8.95 11.36 21.30
CA VAL A 389 7.94 10.55 22.00
C VAL A 389 6.53 10.96 21.57
N PRO A 390 5.63 9.99 21.32
CA PRO A 390 4.24 10.24 20.96
C PRO A 390 3.37 10.56 22.16
N MET A 391 2.17 11.13 21.92
CA MET A 391 1.10 11.33 22.89
C MET A 391 1.45 12.27 24.05
N VAL A 392 2.26 13.28 23.78
CA VAL A 392 2.58 14.33 24.75
C VAL A 392 1.41 15.32 24.83
N ALA A 393 0.96 15.62 26.04
CA ALA A 393 -0.19 16.49 26.27
C ALA A 393 0.18 17.88 26.83
N ASP A 394 1.35 18.03 27.44
CA ASP A 394 1.78 19.29 28.05
C ASP A 394 3.31 19.48 28.08
N GLN A 395 3.75 20.64 28.52
CA GLN A 395 5.16 20.99 28.62
C GLN A 395 5.93 20.19 29.67
N TRP A 396 5.29 19.72 30.73
CA TRP A 396 5.97 18.96 31.78
C TRP A 396 6.27 17.53 31.32
N GLU A 397 5.40 16.95 30.52
CA GLU A 397 5.64 15.68 29.86
C GLU A 397 6.77 15.81 28.83
N ALA A 398 6.77 16.91 28.06
CA ALA A 398 7.85 17.23 27.12
C ALA A 398 9.20 17.38 27.84
N ASP A 399 9.25 18.20 28.89
CA ASP A 399 10.46 18.43 29.70
C ASP A 399 10.99 17.15 30.36
N TYR A 400 10.07 16.32 30.90
CA TYR A 400 10.41 15.01 31.45
C TYR A 400 11.13 14.13 30.43
N PHE A 401 10.55 13.96 29.25
CA PHE A 401 11.11 13.10 28.24
C PHE A 401 12.42 13.64 27.67
N VAL A 402 12.47 14.94 27.39
CA VAL A 402 13.69 15.60 26.88
C VAL A 402 14.85 15.44 27.88
N LYS A 403 14.64 15.69 29.16
CA LYS A 403 15.65 15.48 30.20
C LYS A 403 16.12 14.04 30.26
N LEU A 404 15.18 13.09 30.19
CA LEU A 404 15.51 11.66 30.22
C LEU A 404 16.35 11.26 29.00
N GLY A 405 15.94 11.65 27.79
CA GLY A 405 16.70 11.37 26.57
C GLY A 405 18.10 12.00 26.58
N LYS A 406 18.21 13.26 27.00
CA LYS A 406 19.50 13.94 27.18
C LYS A 406 20.41 13.23 28.20
N SER A 407 19.85 12.68 29.28
CA SER A 407 20.62 11.93 30.27
C SER A 407 21.22 10.63 29.72
N LYS A 408 20.65 10.09 28.64
CA LYS A 408 21.17 8.94 27.88
C LYS A 408 22.19 9.34 26.81
N GLY A 409 22.52 10.63 26.68
CA GLY A 409 23.50 11.14 25.70
C GLY A 409 22.92 11.53 24.35
N LEU A 410 21.61 11.46 24.17
CA LEU A 410 20.95 11.84 22.91
C LEU A 410 21.04 13.37 22.70
N LYS A 411 21.39 13.81 21.48
CA LYS A 411 21.66 15.22 21.18
C LYS A 411 20.40 16.00 20.81
N LYS A 412 19.47 15.36 20.13
CA LYS A 412 18.23 15.96 19.62
C LYS A 412 17.03 15.15 20.13
N VAL A 413 16.32 15.72 21.08
CA VAL A 413 15.17 15.08 21.74
C VAL A 413 13.96 16.00 21.66
N GLY A 414 12.88 15.53 21.07
CA GLY A 414 11.67 16.28 20.83
C GLY A 414 10.40 15.48 21.10
N VAL A 415 9.29 16.00 20.64
CA VAL A 415 7.96 15.42 20.89
C VAL A 415 7.15 15.34 19.60
N MET A 416 6.22 14.39 19.55
CA MET A 416 5.16 14.39 18.55
C MET A 416 3.99 15.23 19.07
N ALA A 417 3.64 16.26 18.30
CA ALA A 417 2.49 17.11 18.59
C ALA A 417 1.26 16.55 17.87
N GLU A 418 0.44 15.84 18.61
CA GLU A 418 -0.74 15.17 18.10
C GLU A 418 -1.94 15.24 19.05
N VAL A 419 -1.72 15.67 20.29
CA VAL A 419 -2.77 16.02 21.22
C VAL A 419 -3.04 17.52 21.10
N PRO A 420 -4.29 17.99 20.89
CA PRO A 420 -4.60 19.40 20.66
C PRO A 420 -4.14 20.37 21.75
N SER A 421 -3.99 19.91 23.00
CA SER A 421 -3.44 20.72 24.08
C SER A 421 -2.02 21.23 23.80
N ILE A 422 -1.21 20.47 23.05
CA ILE A 422 0.14 20.89 22.65
C ILE A 422 0.08 22.14 21.74
N ALA A 423 -0.92 22.25 20.86
CA ALA A 423 -1.08 23.46 20.05
C ALA A 423 -1.31 24.71 20.91
N LEU A 424 -2.07 24.57 22.02
CA LEU A 424 -2.35 25.66 22.96
C LEU A 424 -1.15 25.98 23.87
N MET A 425 -0.22 25.03 24.04
CA MET A 425 0.97 25.15 24.90
C MET A 425 2.27 25.20 24.08
N ALA A 426 2.18 25.41 22.78
CA ALA A 426 3.32 25.28 21.87
C ALA A 426 4.48 26.22 22.21
N ASP A 427 4.19 27.42 22.72
CA ASP A 427 5.19 28.38 23.19
C ASP A 427 6.00 27.87 24.39
N LYS A 428 5.38 27.05 25.26
CA LYS A 428 6.04 26.43 26.42
C LYS A 428 6.83 25.18 26.03
N VAL A 429 6.27 24.39 25.11
CA VAL A 429 6.97 23.21 24.57
C VAL A 429 8.21 23.63 23.81
N ALA A 430 8.16 24.74 23.05
CA ALA A 430 9.30 25.28 22.31
C ALA A 430 10.48 25.73 23.21
N GLN A 431 10.25 25.92 24.51
CA GLN A 431 11.31 26.26 25.46
C GLN A 431 12.08 25.04 25.98
N VAL A 432 11.52 23.83 25.82
CA VAL A 432 12.09 22.60 26.41
C VAL A 432 12.46 21.55 25.37
N ALA A 433 11.76 21.47 24.22
CA ALA A 433 12.02 20.49 23.17
C ALA A 433 13.01 21.01 22.13
N ASP A 434 13.89 20.15 21.62
CA ASP A 434 14.80 20.50 20.52
C ASP A 434 14.06 20.61 19.17
N PHE A 435 12.93 19.93 19.01
CA PHE A 435 12.08 19.94 17.82
C PHE A 435 10.69 19.39 18.12
N VAL A 436 9.77 19.64 17.19
CA VAL A 436 8.44 19.05 17.19
C VAL A 436 8.14 18.42 15.83
N SER A 437 7.50 17.26 15.83
CA SER A 437 6.91 16.65 14.63
C SER A 437 5.40 16.50 14.83
N ILE A 438 4.61 17.04 13.90
CA ILE A 438 3.15 17.04 14.01
C ILE A 438 2.60 15.74 13.45
N GLY A 439 1.93 14.93 14.28
CA GLY A 439 1.20 13.74 13.93
C GLY A 439 -0.24 14.08 13.51
N THR A 440 -0.46 14.44 12.25
CA THR A 440 -1.75 14.99 11.80
C THR A 440 -2.92 14.02 11.90
N ASN A 441 -2.68 12.70 11.87
CA ASN A 441 -3.74 11.70 11.96
C ASN A 441 -4.42 11.77 13.34
N ASP A 442 -3.63 11.67 14.41
CA ASP A 442 -4.12 11.75 15.78
C ASP A 442 -4.53 13.19 16.16
N LEU A 443 -3.81 14.21 15.66
CA LEU A 443 -4.23 15.60 15.84
C LEU A 443 -5.63 15.85 15.25
N THR A 444 -5.92 15.31 14.07
CA THR A 444 -7.26 15.39 13.46
C THR A 444 -8.29 14.64 14.31
N GLN A 445 -8.00 13.38 14.68
CA GLN A 445 -8.86 12.54 15.50
C GLN A 445 -9.28 13.25 16.78
N TYR A 446 -8.32 13.79 17.51
CA TYR A 446 -8.59 14.41 18.80
C TYR A 446 -9.16 15.84 18.69
N THR A 447 -8.79 16.60 17.67
CA THR A 447 -9.38 17.92 17.42
C THR A 447 -10.86 17.84 17.07
N LEU A 448 -11.25 16.83 16.29
CA LEU A 448 -12.61 16.65 15.79
C LEU A 448 -13.40 15.59 16.58
N ALA A 449 -12.79 14.98 17.61
CA ALA A 449 -13.39 13.93 18.43
C ALA A 449 -14.01 12.79 17.61
N ALA A 450 -13.32 12.38 16.52
CA ALA A 450 -13.79 11.35 15.62
C ALA A 450 -12.77 10.20 15.54
N ASP A 451 -13.20 8.99 15.88
CA ASP A 451 -12.37 7.80 15.85
C ASP A 451 -12.01 7.46 14.40
N ARG A 452 -10.70 7.44 14.07
CA ARG A 452 -10.20 7.17 12.72
C ARG A 452 -10.43 5.75 12.22
N THR A 453 -10.72 4.81 13.14
CA THR A 453 -11.00 3.42 12.81
C THR A 453 -12.48 3.17 12.53
N LEU A 454 -13.35 4.14 12.88
CA LEU A 454 -14.80 4.01 12.76
C LEU A 454 -15.33 4.63 11.47
N GLY A 455 -15.73 3.80 10.51
CA GLY A 455 -16.20 4.22 9.18
C GLY A 455 -17.37 5.22 9.20
N SER A 456 -18.27 5.15 10.20
CA SER A 456 -19.42 6.06 10.30
C SER A 456 -19.05 7.53 10.56
N VAL A 457 -17.85 7.80 11.05
CA VAL A 457 -17.31 9.15 11.31
C VAL A 457 -16.10 9.49 10.42
N ALA A 458 -15.81 8.67 9.42
CA ALA A 458 -14.65 8.85 8.54
C ALA A 458 -14.64 10.21 7.81
N HIS A 459 -15.82 10.80 7.56
CA HIS A 459 -15.94 12.12 6.93
C HIS A 459 -15.36 13.27 7.76
N TYR A 460 -15.17 13.07 9.07
CA TYR A 460 -14.45 14.03 9.92
C TYR A 460 -12.93 13.87 9.84
N GLN A 461 -12.41 12.78 9.30
CA GLN A 461 -10.98 12.48 9.25
C GLN A 461 -10.29 13.22 8.09
N THR A 462 -10.34 14.56 8.12
CA THR A 462 -9.69 15.39 7.12
C THR A 462 -8.80 16.46 7.76
N ALA A 463 -7.52 16.46 7.39
CA ALA A 463 -6.58 17.49 7.82
C ALA A 463 -6.82 18.85 7.15
N TRP A 464 -7.68 18.93 6.13
CA TRP A 464 -8.15 20.18 5.53
C TRP A 464 -9.10 20.98 6.43
N HIS A 465 -9.56 20.37 7.53
CA HIS A 465 -10.46 21.07 8.44
C HIS A 465 -9.76 22.30 9.06
N PRO A 466 -10.37 23.51 9.02
CA PRO A 466 -9.72 24.73 9.50
C PRO A 466 -9.26 24.68 10.95
N ALA A 467 -9.95 23.94 11.83
CA ALA A 467 -9.53 23.76 13.22
C ALA A 467 -8.20 23.02 13.32
N VAL A 468 -7.99 21.99 12.49
CA VAL A 468 -6.74 21.21 12.45
C VAL A 468 -5.61 22.10 11.92
N LEU A 469 -5.84 22.81 10.81
CA LEU A 469 -4.85 23.73 10.23
C LEU A 469 -4.48 24.87 11.18
N ARG A 470 -5.43 25.38 11.98
CA ARG A 470 -5.16 26.39 13.02
C ARG A 470 -4.34 25.82 14.16
N ALA A 471 -4.57 24.59 14.56
CA ALA A 471 -3.71 23.92 15.56
C ALA A 471 -2.28 23.76 15.03
N ILE A 472 -2.12 23.31 13.77
CA ILE A 472 -0.80 23.23 13.11
C ILE A 472 -0.13 24.61 13.08
N LYS A 473 -0.88 25.66 12.75
CA LYS A 473 -0.34 27.03 12.70
C LYS A 473 0.16 27.51 14.07
N LEU A 474 -0.57 27.27 15.12
CA LEU A 474 -0.13 27.63 16.49
C LEU A 474 1.21 26.98 16.84
N ILE A 475 1.37 25.70 16.47
CA ILE A 475 2.63 24.96 16.70
C ILE A 475 3.77 25.52 15.83
N ALA A 476 3.51 25.76 14.55
CA ALA A 476 4.51 26.30 13.63
C ALA A 476 4.96 27.72 14.02
N ASP A 477 4.02 28.60 14.38
CA ASP A 477 4.31 29.97 14.81
C ASP A 477 5.17 29.97 16.09
N ALA A 478 4.83 29.14 17.06
CA ALA A 478 5.59 29.02 18.32
C ALA A 478 7.00 28.47 18.07
N GLY A 479 7.13 27.46 17.21
CA GLY A 479 8.42 26.90 16.83
C GLY A 479 9.30 27.92 16.13
N ASN A 480 8.78 28.59 15.12
CA ASN A 480 9.53 29.61 14.36
C ASN A 480 9.95 30.79 15.23
N ALA A 481 9.07 31.22 16.16
CA ALA A 481 9.40 32.31 17.11
C ALA A 481 10.51 31.95 18.09
N ASN A 482 10.72 30.66 18.37
CA ASN A 482 11.71 30.17 19.35
C ASN A 482 12.91 29.45 18.67
N GLY A 483 12.97 29.40 17.33
CA GLY A 483 14.02 28.69 16.60
C GLY A 483 13.96 27.16 16.76
N MET A 484 12.80 26.60 17.15
CA MET A 484 12.56 25.19 17.26
C MET A 484 12.00 24.65 15.93
N PRO A 485 12.66 23.69 15.26
CA PRO A 485 12.16 23.09 14.03
C PRO A 485 10.82 22.38 14.23
N VAL A 486 9.88 22.60 13.28
CA VAL A 486 8.56 22.00 13.28
C VAL A 486 8.37 21.23 11.97
N GLY A 487 8.29 19.89 12.05
CA GLY A 487 7.96 19.02 10.92
C GLY A 487 6.53 18.50 10.96
N VAL A 488 6.05 17.94 9.85
CA VAL A 488 4.81 17.17 9.78
C VAL A 488 5.14 15.76 9.31
N CYS A 489 4.62 14.73 10.00
CA CYS A 489 4.84 13.33 9.66
C CYS A 489 3.56 12.49 9.50
N GLY A 490 2.39 13.10 9.64
CA GLY A 490 1.11 12.45 9.37
C GLY A 490 0.75 12.44 7.87
N GLU A 491 -0.38 11.82 7.55
CA GLU A 491 -0.84 11.65 6.16
C GLU A 491 -1.06 12.97 5.40
N ALA A 492 -1.35 14.06 6.13
CA ALA A 492 -1.46 15.40 5.55
C ALA A 492 -0.22 15.83 4.73
N ALA A 493 0.97 15.38 5.11
CA ALA A 493 2.20 15.69 4.39
C ALA A 493 2.30 14.98 3.03
N ALA A 494 1.55 13.91 2.83
CA ALA A 494 1.53 13.12 1.59
C ALA A 494 0.53 13.66 0.54
N ASP A 495 -0.35 14.59 0.92
CA ASP A 495 -1.25 15.29 0.00
C ASP A 495 -0.49 16.46 -0.62
N PRO A 496 -0.26 16.48 -1.95
CA PRO A 496 0.55 17.51 -2.61
C PRO A 496 0.02 18.94 -2.43
N ASP A 497 -1.31 19.13 -2.47
CA ASP A 497 -1.93 20.43 -2.29
C ASP A 497 -1.86 20.91 -0.84
N LEU A 498 -2.09 19.98 0.10
CA LEU A 498 -1.97 20.30 1.53
C LEU A 498 -0.52 20.53 1.94
N ALA A 499 0.45 19.87 1.31
CA ALA A 499 1.88 20.12 1.51
C ALA A 499 2.26 21.58 1.22
N VAL A 500 1.70 22.17 0.16
CA VAL A 500 1.87 23.60 -0.14
C VAL A 500 1.29 24.49 0.96
N VAL A 501 0.09 24.14 1.46
CA VAL A 501 -0.55 24.86 2.58
C VAL A 501 0.29 24.75 3.85
N LEU A 502 0.79 23.56 4.18
CA LEU A 502 1.64 23.32 5.34
C LEU A 502 2.96 24.15 5.27
N ALA A 503 3.60 24.19 4.08
CA ALA A 503 4.75 25.04 3.85
C ALA A 503 4.41 26.52 4.06
N GLY A 504 3.29 26.99 3.52
CA GLY A 504 2.81 28.37 3.69
C GLY A 504 2.41 28.72 5.12
N ILE A 505 1.98 27.76 5.94
CA ILE A 505 1.75 27.89 7.38
C ILE A 505 3.07 28.14 8.14
N GLY A 506 4.19 27.67 7.61
CA GLY A 506 5.52 27.84 8.21
C GLY A 506 6.11 26.56 8.81
N VAL A 507 5.66 25.38 8.35
CA VAL A 507 6.26 24.09 8.69
C VAL A 507 7.62 23.96 8.00
N ASN A 508 8.62 23.40 8.70
CA ASN A 508 10.02 23.37 8.23
C ASN A 508 10.40 22.08 7.50
N SER A 509 9.62 21.00 7.58
CA SER A 509 9.86 19.76 6.85
C SER A 509 8.58 18.91 6.74
N LEU A 510 8.49 18.10 5.71
CA LEU A 510 7.35 17.21 5.45
C LEU A 510 7.85 15.77 5.36
N SER A 511 7.20 14.86 6.06
CA SER A 511 7.54 13.43 6.05
C SER A 511 6.34 12.58 5.67
N MET A 512 6.54 11.68 4.71
CA MET A 512 5.45 10.95 4.06
C MET A 512 5.89 9.55 3.63
N THR A 513 4.93 8.76 3.19
CA THR A 513 5.26 7.49 2.51
C THR A 513 6.17 7.76 1.30
N PRO A 514 7.20 6.94 1.04
CA PRO A 514 8.17 7.19 -0.03
C PRO A 514 7.55 7.51 -1.39
N VAL A 515 6.51 6.78 -1.74
CA VAL A 515 5.80 6.95 -3.02
C VAL A 515 5.11 8.32 -3.19
N ALA A 516 4.92 9.12 -2.12
CA ALA A 516 4.34 10.46 -2.20
C ALA A 516 5.38 11.55 -2.49
N LEU A 517 6.66 11.24 -2.31
CA LEU A 517 7.74 12.23 -2.40
C LEU A 517 7.80 12.94 -3.76
N ASP A 518 7.61 12.20 -4.86
CA ASP A 518 7.68 12.78 -6.20
C ASP A 518 6.58 13.82 -6.43
N ASP A 519 5.32 13.48 -6.09
CA ASP A 519 4.17 14.36 -6.29
C ASP A 519 4.24 15.61 -5.42
N VAL A 520 4.63 15.46 -4.15
CA VAL A 520 4.80 16.58 -3.22
C VAL A 520 5.94 17.49 -3.67
N ARG A 521 7.07 16.92 -4.12
CA ARG A 521 8.22 17.68 -4.64
C ARG A 521 7.82 18.51 -5.85
N ALA A 522 7.12 17.92 -6.80
CA ALA A 522 6.65 18.60 -7.99
C ALA A 522 5.66 19.73 -7.67
N GLN A 523 4.74 19.48 -6.74
CA GLN A 523 3.74 20.46 -6.35
C GLN A 523 4.37 21.66 -5.61
N LEU A 524 5.33 21.44 -4.72
CA LEU A 524 6.10 22.51 -4.10
C LEU A 524 6.89 23.32 -5.13
N ALA A 525 7.58 22.64 -6.07
CA ALA A 525 8.35 23.30 -7.13
C ALA A 525 7.46 24.08 -8.13
N SER A 526 6.15 23.86 -8.15
CA SER A 526 5.21 24.57 -9.03
C SER A 526 4.79 25.95 -8.52
N VAL A 527 4.95 26.23 -7.23
CA VAL A 527 4.47 27.46 -6.56
C VAL A 527 5.63 28.23 -5.90
N THR A 528 5.49 29.53 -5.80
CA THR A 528 6.36 30.38 -4.98
C THR A 528 5.96 30.27 -3.50
N PHE A 529 6.88 30.62 -2.60
CA PHE A 529 6.56 30.62 -1.16
C PHE A 529 5.47 31.63 -0.79
N GLU A 530 5.38 32.74 -1.52
CA GLU A 530 4.32 33.73 -1.32
C GLU A 530 2.94 33.19 -1.75
N GLU A 531 2.86 32.46 -2.88
CA GLU A 531 1.65 31.77 -3.29
C GLU A 531 1.24 30.68 -2.27
N ALA A 532 2.22 29.97 -1.69
CA ALA A 532 1.97 29.00 -0.62
C ALA A 532 1.36 29.67 0.62
N LYS A 533 1.84 30.83 1.04
CA LYS A 533 1.24 31.62 2.15
C LYS A 533 -0.19 32.08 1.85
N GLN A 534 -0.47 32.50 0.62
CA GLN A 534 -1.82 32.88 0.21
C GLN A 534 -2.77 31.69 0.26
N LYS A 535 -2.35 30.52 -0.25
CA LYS A 535 -3.13 29.28 -0.14
C LYS A 535 -3.34 28.88 1.33
N ALA A 536 -2.31 29.02 2.17
CA ALA A 536 -2.43 28.74 3.60
C ALA A 536 -3.45 29.67 4.28
N ALA A 537 -3.46 30.96 3.96
CA ALA A 537 -4.43 31.91 4.50
C ALA A 537 -5.86 31.55 4.11
N ALA A 538 -6.10 31.18 2.85
CA ALA A 538 -7.39 30.72 2.36
C ALA A 538 -7.83 29.41 3.06
N ALA A 539 -6.93 28.45 3.22
CA ALA A 539 -7.21 27.18 3.90
C ALA A 539 -7.57 27.39 5.39
N LEU A 540 -6.88 28.27 6.08
CA LEU A 540 -7.17 28.64 7.47
C LEU A 540 -8.53 29.33 7.64
N ASN A 541 -9.04 29.97 6.61
CA ASN A 541 -10.39 30.53 6.57
C ASN A 541 -11.45 29.50 6.22
N GLY A 542 -11.08 28.35 5.70
CA GLY A 542 -11.99 27.25 5.34
C GLY A 542 -12.39 27.22 3.87
N ASP A 543 -11.75 27.99 2.99
CA ASP A 543 -12.12 28.12 1.58
C ASP A 543 -12.01 26.78 0.81
N PHE A 544 -11.16 25.86 1.28
CA PHE A 544 -10.97 24.52 0.69
C PHE A 544 -11.70 23.40 1.44
N TYR A 545 -12.33 23.70 2.58
CA TYR A 545 -13.06 22.71 3.35
C TYR A 545 -14.53 22.64 2.89
N LYS A 546 -14.97 21.45 2.53
CA LYS A 546 -16.37 21.17 2.25
C LYS A 546 -16.90 20.24 3.34
N PRO A 547 -17.83 20.71 4.19
CA PRO A 547 -18.51 19.84 5.14
C PRO A 547 -19.20 18.68 4.38
N ALA A 548 -19.18 17.48 4.96
CA ALA A 548 -20.03 16.41 4.47
C ALA A 548 -21.51 16.80 4.71
N GLU A 549 -22.35 16.59 3.71
CA GLU A 549 -23.81 16.79 3.80
C GLU A 549 -24.46 15.71 4.67
#